data_1b8986dd9ff836358873a51899c83fb4
#
_entry.id   1b8986dd9ff836358873a51899c83fb4
#
_cell.length_a   1.000
_cell.length_b   1.000
_cell.length_c   1.000
_cell.angle_alpha   90.00
_cell.angle_beta   90.00
_cell.angle_gamma   90.00
#
_symmetry.space_group_name_H-M   'P 1'
#
loop_
_entity.id
_entity.type
_entity.pdbx_description
1 polymer ?
#
loop_
_entity_poly.entity_id
_entity_poly.type
_entity_poly.pdbx_seq_one_letter_code
_entity_poly.pdbx_strand_id
1 'polypeptide(L)'
;MASMQFRYESVIPNEDLPFRMFIFEGRNGKYKVTQHWHQSVEIFLVLEGSIDFYINSFRHTLRSGDFVIVNSNEIHSIDCPDPNITIVLQIPAGAFEGYGGGSGFLTFNPHKNEKDTQLRELITNMFSVYEKRGYGYEFKVKSQFMEVLYLLVTEFQTENSDKGQLKQKKNLDRLSKVTAYMKENYNRDLSQKEVANHFGFTPAYLSRMFKQYAQVGYRTYLMDLRVKYALRELMNSDRQISEIAMDNGFADSRAFAKAFKKRYGCLPSEYRKKQPALQEK
;
A
#
# COMPACT_ATOMS: atom_id res chain seq x y z
N MET A 1 16.25 25.04 -1.13
CA MET A 1 14.98 24.32 -0.87
C MET A 1 15.33 22.86 -0.63
N ALA A 2 15.15 22.37 0.59
CA ALA A 2 15.36 20.95 0.89
C ALA A 2 14.34 20.15 0.06
N SER A 3 14.82 19.16 -0.74
CA SER A 3 13.92 18.27 -1.45
C SER A 3 13.17 17.46 -0.40
N MET A 4 11.86 17.62 -0.30
CA MET A 4 11.02 16.73 0.51
C MET A 4 11.27 15.30 0.01
N GLN A 5 11.92 14.48 0.83
CA GLN A 5 12.16 13.07 0.55
C GLN A 5 10.97 12.28 1.06
N PHE A 6 10.13 11.76 0.16
CA PHE A 6 9.04 10.84 0.48
C PHE A 6 9.15 9.58 -0.40
N ARG A 7 8.75 8.44 0.14
CA ARG A 7 8.93 7.12 -0.47
C ARG A 7 7.60 6.57 -1.00
N TYR A 8 7.62 5.89 -2.15
CA TYR A 8 6.50 5.06 -2.59
C TYR A 8 6.45 3.75 -1.79
N GLU A 9 5.30 3.43 -1.22
CA GLU A 9 5.02 2.15 -0.58
C GLU A 9 4.15 1.26 -1.48
N SER A 10 4.58 0.03 -1.70
CA SER A 10 3.80 -0.96 -2.41
C SER A 10 2.97 -1.78 -1.42
N VAL A 11 1.69 -1.49 -1.36
CA VAL A 11 0.73 -2.22 -0.53
C VAL A 11 0.41 -3.58 -1.16
N ILE A 12 0.46 -4.65 -0.36
CA ILE A 12 0.01 -5.99 -0.75
C ILE A 12 -1.16 -6.38 0.16
N PRO A 13 -2.30 -6.82 -0.42
CA PRO A 13 -3.41 -7.37 0.35
C PRO A 13 -3.00 -8.55 1.24
N ASN A 14 -3.76 -8.82 2.30
CA ASN A 14 -3.65 -10.07 3.05
C ASN A 14 -3.95 -11.26 2.14
N GLU A 15 -3.48 -12.46 2.50
CA GLU A 15 -3.46 -13.63 1.60
C GLU A 15 -4.84 -13.96 1.02
N ASP A 16 -5.89 -13.93 1.82
CA ASP A 16 -7.25 -14.34 1.41
C ASP A 16 -8.23 -13.17 1.25
N LEU A 17 -7.74 -11.93 1.29
CA LEU A 17 -8.57 -10.73 1.29
C LEU A 17 -8.21 -9.80 0.12
N PRO A 18 -9.18 -9.05 -0.44
CA PRO A 18 -8.91 -8.06 -1.49
C PRO A 18 -8.31 -6.75 -0.96
N PHE A 19 -7.98 -6.66 0.33
CA PHE A 19 -7.41 -5.51 1.02
C PHE A 19 -6.36 -5.97 2.03
N ARG A 20 -5.63 -5.02 2.63
CA ARG A 20 -4.71 -5.28 3.73
C ARG A 20 -5.27 -4.69 5.02
N MET A 21 -5.31 -5.50 6.08
CA MET A 21 -5.71 -5.06 7.42
C MET A 21 -4.73 -5.63 8.45
N PHE A 22 -4.32 -4.79 9.39
CA PHE A 22 -3.38 -5.18 10.44
C PHE A 22 -3.46 -4.22 11.63
N ILE A 23 -2.92 -4.65 12.77
CA ILE A 23 -2.65 -3.80 13.91
C ILE A 23 -1.29 -3.13 13.76
N PHE A 24 -1.26 -1.85 13.99
CA PHE A 24 -0.06 -1.08 14.20
C PHE A 24 0.09 -0.85 15.71
N GLU A 25 1.11 -1.44 16.32
CA GLU A 25 1.39 -1.33 17.74
C GLU A 25 2.64 -0.51 17.99
N GLY A 26 2.49 0.64 18.57
CA GLY A 26 3.58 1.47 19.09
C GLY A 26 3.82 1.20 20.58
N ARG A 27 4.07 -0.06 21.00
CA ARG A 27 4.12 -0.47 22.44
C ARG A 27 5.04 0.36 23.31
N ASN A 28 6.15 0.86 22.76
CA ASN A 28 7.16 1.61 23.52
C ASN A 28 7.15 3.12 23.24
N GLY A 29 6.23 3.62 22.44
CA GLY A 29 6.30 4.97 21.92
C GLY A 29 7.55 5.19 21.03
N LYS A 30 7.81 6.44 20.63
CA LYS A 30 8.98 6.86 19.84
C LYS A 30 9.12 6.19 18.47
N TYR A 31 8.03 5.70 17.90
CA TYR A 31 8.00 5.12 16.56
C TYR A 31 7.66 6.18 15.53
N LYS A 32 8.39 6.17 14.40
CA LYS A 32 8.14 7.09 13.28
C LYS A 32 8.02 6.33 11.97
N VAL A 33 6.96 6.61 11.22
CA VAL A 33 6.85 6.26 9.82
C VAL A 33 7.26 7.48 9.00
N THR A 34 8.32 7.35 8.22
CA THR A 34 8.80 8.44 7.37
C THR A 34 7.79 8.78 6.28
N GLN A 35 7.87 9.98 5.74
CA GLN A 35 6.98 10.42 4.65
C GLN A 35 6.97 9.42 3.49
N HIS A 36 5.77 8.94 3.15
CA HIS A 36 5.55 8.02 2.05
C HIS A 36 4.18 8.26 1.42
N TRP A 37 3.92 7.57 0.32
CA TRP A 37 2.65 7.57 -0.36
C TRP A 37 2.41 6.22 -1.06
N HIS A 38 1.16 5.89 -1.30
CA HIS A 38 0.72 4.68 -2.02
C HIS A 38 -0.59 4.92 -2.77
N GLN A 39 -0.96 3.96 -3.61
CA GLN A 39 -2.20 4.03 -4.41
C GLN A 39 -3.46 3.69 -3.60
N SER A 40 -3.31 3.03 -2.46
CA SER A 40 -4.45 2.61 -1.64
C SER A 40 -5.08 3.80 -0.93
N VAL A 41 -6.38 3.75 -0.73
CA VAL A 41 -7.03 4.51 0.33
C VAL A 41 -6.70 3.81 1.65
N GLU A 42 -6.35 4.55 2.68
CA GLU A 42 -5.94 3.98 3.95
C GLU A 42 -6.71 4.62 5.10
N ILE A 43 -7.18 3.80 6.02
CA ILE A 43 -7.88 4.27 7.22
C ILE A 43 -7.08 3.84 8.43
N PHE A 44 -6.70 4.81 9.27
CA PHE A 44 -6.11 4.59 10.58
C PHE A 44 -7.17 4.86 11.64
N LEU A 45 -7.50 3.85 12.43
CA LEU A 45 -8.44 3.93 13.55
C LEU A 45 -7.68 3.65 14.84
N VAL A 46 -7.53 4.66 15.71
CA VAL A 46 -6.85 4.53 16.99
C VAL A 46 -7.78 3.86 18.00
N LEU A 47 -7.39 2.68 18.48
CA LEU A 47 -8.12 1.96 19.54
C LEU A 47 -7.68 2.45 20.92
N GLU A 48 -6.37 2.61 21.12
CA GLU A 48 -5.77 3.02 22.40
C GLU A 48 -4.63 4.00 22.18
N GLY A 49 -4.44 4.93 23.12
CA GLY A 49 -3.36 5.91 23.08
C GLY A 49 -3.59 7.05 22.11
N SER A 50 -2.50 7.57 21.54
CA SER A 50 -2.54 8.66 20.57
C SER A 50 -1.42 8.55 19.54
N ILE A 51 -1.68 9.11 18.35
CA ILE A 51 -0.69 9.24 17.27
C ILE A 51 -0.76 10.64 16.66
N ASP A 52 0.40 11.17 16.27
CA ASP A 52 0.50 12.36 15.42
C ASP A 52 0.59 11.94 13.96
N PHE A 53 -0.42 12.28 13.22
CA PHE A 53 -0.57 11.95 11.81
C PHE A 53 -0.35 13.19 10.96
N TYR A 54 0.45 13.09 9.90
CA TYR A 54 0.75 14.20 9.00
C TYR A 54 0.29 13.83 7.59
N ILE A 55 -0.66 14.61 7.04
CA ILE A 55 -1.11 14.50 5.66
C ILE A 55 -0.73 15.80 4.94
N ASN A 56 0.03 15.71 3.85
CA ASN A 56 0.46 16.88 3.07
C ASN A 56 1.08 17.99 3.95
N SER A 57 1.82 17.61 5.01
CA SER A 57 2.43 18.46 6.02
C SER A 57 1.49 19.09 7.07
N PHE A 58 0.19 18.81 7.03
CA PHE A 58 -0.74 19.19 8.11
C PHE A 58 -0.74 18.12 9.20
N ARG A 59 -0.58 18.56 10.45
CA ARG A 59 -0.60 17.65 11.63
C ARG A 59 -2.02 17.43 12.10
N HIS A 60 -2.35 16.17 12.36
CA HIS A 60 -3.58 15.71 12.98
C HIS A 60 -3.20 14.84 14.18
N THR A 61 -3.53 15.27 15.39
CA THR A 61 -3.37 14.41 16.58
C THR A 61 -4.63 13.58 16.74
N LEU A 62 -4.49 12.27 16.58
CA LEU A 62 -5.58 11.30 16.73
C LEU A 62 -5.47 10.64 18.10
N ARG A 63 -6.59 10.48 18.78
CA ARG A 63 -6.73 9.83 20.08
C ARG A 63 -7.61 8.60 19.97
N SER A 64 -7.70 7.82 21.04
CA SER A 64 -8.60 6.67 21.11
C SER A 64 -10.02 7.03 20.64
N GLY A 65 -10.53 6.27 19.68
CA GLY A 65 -11.79 6.49 18.99
C GLY A 65 -11.72 7.41 17.76
N ASP A 66 -10.62 8.13 17.54
CA ASP A 66 -10.45 8.93 16.32
C ASP A 66 -9.96 8.08 15.16
N PHE A 67 -10.32 8.49 13.96
CA PHE A 67 -9.78 7.93 12.73
C PHE A 67 -9.44 9.00 11.70
N VAL A 68 -8.59 8.64 10.74
CA VAL A 68 -8.26 9.47 9.57
C VAL A 68 -8.34 8.63 8.31
N ILE A 69 -8.74 9.25 7.21
CA ILE A 69 -8.72 8.67 5.88
C ILE A 69 -7.58 9.33 5.09
N VAL A 70 -6.62 8.53 4.66
CA VAL A 70 -5.58 8.92 3.70
C VAL A 70 -6.04 8.52 2.32
N ASN A 71 -6.23 9.49 1.45
CA ASN A 71 -6.67 9.21 0.09
C ASN A 71 -5.54 8.65 -0.78
N SER A 72 -5.90 8.00 -1.88
CA SER A 72 -4.94 7.54 -2.87
C SER A 72 -3.97 8.64 -3.25
N ASN A 73 -2.68 8.33 -3.22
CA ASN A 73 -1.60 9.24 -3.61
C ASN A 73 -1.40 10.46 -2.67
N GLU A 74 -1.94 10.45 -1.46
CA GLU A 74 -1.60 11.46 -0.46
C GLU A 74 -0.29 11.11 0.25
N ILE A 75 0.57 12.13 0.39
CA ILE A 75 1.83 11.98 1.13
C ILE A 75 1.52 12.09 2.61
N HIS A 76 1.91 11.08 3.37
CA HIS A 76 1.66 11.04 4.80
C HIS A 76 2.83 10.46 5.59
N SER A 77 2.84 10.71 6.89
CA SER A 77 3.78 10.20 7.86
C SER A 77 3.16 10.14 9.24
N ILE A 78 3.75 9.34 10.12
CA ILE A 78 3.25 9.13 11.48
C ILE A 78 4.39 9.36 12.46
N ASP A 79 4.09 10.02 13.55
CA ASP A 79 4.93 10.12 14.74
C ASP A 79 4.12 9.61 15.94
N CYS A 80 4.64 8.58 16.61
CA CYS A 80 4.02 8.00 17.79
C CYS A 80 4.91 8.27 19.00
N PRO A 81 4.76 9.41 19.66
CA PRO A 81 5.54 9.71 20.87
C PRO A 81 5.16 8.78 22.02
N ASP A 82 3.92 8.37 22.09
CA ASP A 82 3.32 7.55 23.14
C ASP A 82 2.91 6.16 22.64
N PRO A 83 2.74 5.18 23.56
CA PRO A 83 2.17 3.88 23.21
C PRO A 83 0.79 4.02 22.58
N ASN A 84 0.52 3.20 21.54
CA ASN A 84 -0.78 3.18 20.88
C ASN A 84 -1.08 1.82 20.28
N ILE A 85 -2.37 1.57 20.07
CA ILE A 85 -2.90 0.44 19.29
C ILE A 85 -3.81 1.04 18.21
N THR A 86 -3.50 0.78 16.95
CA THR A 86 -4.20 1.37 15.82
C THR A 86 -4.52 0.30 14.79
N ILE A 87 -5.79 0.19 14.37
CA ILE A 87 -6.18 -0.60 13.20
C ILE A 87 -5.80 0.17 11.95
N VAL A 88 -5.13 -0.50 11.01
CA VAL A 88 -4.82 0.03 9.69
C VAL A 88 -5.54 -0.79 8.64
N LEU A 89 -6.38 -0.14 7.83
CA LEU A 89 -7.08 -0.73 6.70
C LEU A 89 -6.61 -0.07 5.40
N GLN A 90 -5.91 -0.82 4.55
CA GLN A 90 -5.42 -0.34 3.25
C GLN A 90 -6.27 -0.95 2.13
N ILE A 91 -7.03 -0.10 1.45
CA ILE A 91 -7.99 -0.45 0.39
C ILE A 91 -7.33 -0.17 -0.97
N PRO A 92 -7.09 -1.17 -1.82
CA PRO A 92 -6.53 -0.94 -3.14
C PRO A 92 -7.39 0.00 -3.99
N ALA A 93 -6.77 0.89 -4.77
CA ALA A 93 -7.52 1.83 -5.62
C ALA A 93 -8.49 1.13 -6.60
N GLY A 94 -8.15 -0.09 -7.05
CA GLY A 94 -9.03 -0.91 -7.90
C GLY A 94 -10.36 -1.31 -7.25
N ALA A 95 -10.48 -1.25 -5.91
CA ALA A 95 -11.76 -1.51 -5.24
C ALA A 95 -12.83 -0.45 -5.57
N PHE A 96 -12.42 0.70 -6.08
CA PHE A 96 -13.30 1.81 -6.48
C PHE A 96 -13.43 1.97 -8.01
N GLU A 97 -13.00 0.97 -8.79
CA GLU A 97 -13.19 1.00 -10.25
C GLU A 97 -14.68 1.13 -10.61
N GLY A 98 -14.97 2.03 -11.56
CA GLY A 98 -16.34 2.35 -11.96
C GLY A 98 -17.02 3.49 -11.19
N TYR A 99 -16.50 3.91 -10.04
CA TYR A 99 -17.08 5.00 -9.22
C TYR A 99 -16.35 6.33 -9.35
N GLY A 100 -15.14 6.36 -9.88
CA GLY A 100 -14.26 7.55 -9.90
C GLY A 100 -14.58 8.64 -10.93
N GLY A 101 -15.59 8.47 -11.78
CA GLY A 101 -15.90 9.43 -12.85
C GLY A 101 -14.68 9.72 -13.74
N GLY A 102 -14.68 10.83 -14.47
CA GLY A 102 -13.58 11.20 -15.39
C GLY A 102 -12.23 11.55 -14.72
N SER A 103 -12.15 11.68 -13.39
CA SER A 103 -10.91 11.98 -12.66
C SER A 103 -10.14 10.74 -12.18
N GLY A 104 -10.75 9.57 -12.20
CA GLY A 104 -10.12 8.28 -11.90
C GLY A 104 -9.85 7.98 -10.42
N PHE A 105 -9.99 8.94 -9.49
CA PHE A 105 -9.79 8.72 -8.05
C PHE A 105 -10.84 9.44 -7.23
N LEU A 106 -11.43 8.70 -6.29
CA LEU A 106 -12.32 9.26 -5.28
C LEU A 106 -11.51 9.91 -4.16
N THR A 107 -12.09 10.90 -3.52
CA THR A 107 -11.55 11.54 -2.32
C THR A 107 -12.58 11.42 -1.21
N PHE A 108 -12.12 11.03 -0.03
CA PHE A 108 -12.95 10.78 1.13
C PHE A 108 -12.48 11.61 2.32
N ASN A 109 -13.39 12.14 3.10
CA ASN A 109 -13.09 12.87 4.34
C ASN A 109 -14.06 12.47 5.45
N PRO A 110 -13.60 12.40 6.72
CA PRO A 110 -14.47 12.27 7.87
C PRO A 110 -15.39 13.49 8.04
N HIS A 111 -16.62 13.29 8.51
CA HIS A 111 -17.63 14.34 8.65
C HIS A 111 -17.90 14.73 10.10
N LYS A 112 -17.35 14.01 11.09
CA LYS A 112 -17.58 14.20 12.53
C LYS A 112 -19.06 14.10 12.92
N ASN A 113 -19.76 13.12 12.37
CA ASN A 113 -21.18 12.84 12.62
C ASN A 113 -21.43 11.36 12.94
N GLU A 114 -22.70 10.94 12.89
CA GLU A 114 -23.10 9.55 13.15
C GLU A 114 -22.48 8.52 12.17
N LYS A 115 -22.21 8.95 10.92
CA LYS A 115 -21.58 8.09 9.90
C LYS A 115 -20.16 7.73 10.26
N ASP A 116 -19.43 8.65 10.88
CA ASP A 116 -18.10 8.39 11.42
C ASP A 116 -18.15 7.30 12.49
N THR A 117 -19.18 7.31 13.36
CA THR A 117 -19.39 6.27 14.37
C THR A 117 -19.71 4.93 13.73
N GLN A 118 -20.58 4.91 12.73
CA GLN A 118 -20.93 3.71 11.97
C GLN A 118 -19.69 3.08 11.30
N LEU A 119 -18.85 3.89 10.65
CA LEU A 119 -17.63 3.42 9.98
C LEU A 119 -16.62 2.83 11.00
N ARG A 120 -16.44 3.49 12.16
CA ARG A 120 -15.55 3.00 13.23
C ARG A 120 -16.00 1.64 13.76
N GLU A 121 -17.27 1.51 14.09
CA GLU A 121 -17.84 0.26 14.60
C GLU A 121 -17.71 -0.86 13.58
N LEU A 122 -17.97 -0.57 12.31
CA LEU A 122 -17.85 -1.53 11.24
C LEU A 122 -16.39 -2.03 11.07
N ILE A 123 -15.40 -1.12 11.06
CA ILE A 123 -13.98 -1.48 10.96
C ILE A 123 -13.53 -2.28 12.19
N THR A 124 -13.94 -1.88 13.39
CA THR A 124 -13.60 -2.58 14.63
C THR A 124 -14.17 -4.00 14.63
N ASN A 125 -15.44 -4.14 14.26
CA ASN A 125 -16.10 -5.45 14.17
C ASN A 125 -15.45 -6.33 13.08
N MET A 126 -15.14 -5.76 11.92
CA MET A 126 -14.46 -6.47 10.84
C MET A 126 -13.08 -6.98 11.28
N PHE A 127 -12.31 -6.16 12.00
CA PHE A 127 -11.03 -6.56 12.55
C PHE A 127 -11.15 -7.68 13.60
N SER A 128 -12.13 -7.58 14.50
CA SER A 128 -12.40 -8.63 15.50
C SER A 128 -12.73 -9.98 14.88
N VAL A 129 -13.50 -9.99 13.79
CA VAL A 129 -13.80 -11.23 13.03
C VAL A 129 -12.55 -11.76 12.34
N TYR A 130 -11.75 -10.89 11.72
CA TYR A 130 -10.50 -11.24 11.08
C TYR A 130 -9.48 -11.85 12.04
N GLU A 131 -9.35 -11.30 13.23
CA GLU A 131 -8.39 -11.76 14.25
C GLU A 131 -8.77 -13.13 14.82
N LYS A 132 -10.07 -13.35 15.07
CA LYS A 132 -10.59 -14.62 15.62
C LYS A 132 -10.53 -15.80 14.63
N ARG A 133 -10.51 -15.56 13.33
CA ARG A 133 -10.44 -16.56 12.26
C ARG A 133 -11.37 -17.76 12.44
N GLY A 134 -12.60 -17.53 12.93
CA GLY A 134 -13.62 -18.58 13.03
C GLY A 134 -14.00 -19.16 11.67
N TYR A 135 -14.66 -20.33 11.67
CA TYR A 135 -15.11 -20.96 10.42
C TYR A 135 -15.94 -20.00 9.56
N GLY A 136 -15.55 -19.79 8.28
CA GLY A 136 -16.20 -18.88 7.35
C GLY A 136 -15.91 -17.40 7.59
N TYR A 137 -14.89 -17.04 8.37
CA TYR A 137 -14.52 -15.66 8.67
C TYR A 137 -14.27 -14.82 7.41
N GLU A 138 -13.69 -15.42 6.36
CA GLU A 138 -13.38 -14.70 5.11
C GLU A 138 -14.63 -14.14 4.45
N PHE A 139 -15.75 -14.90 4.48
CA PHE A 139 -17.04 -14.43 3.94
C PHE A 139 -17.58 -13.26 4.76
N LYS A 140 -17.51 -13.35 6.08
CA LYS A 140 -17.98 -12.29 6.97
C LYS A 140 -17.14 -11.04 6.82
N VAL A 141 -15.81 -11.16 6.81
CA VAL A 141 -14.89 -10.02 6.63
C VAL A 141 -15.08 -9.38 5.25
N LYS A 142 -15.23 -10.17 4.17
CA LYS A 142 -15.51 -9.64 2.82
C LYS A 142 -16.87 -8.92 2.75
N SER A 143 -17.89 -9.45 3.41
CA SER A 143 -19.21 -8.79 3.48
C SER A 143 -19.10 -7.42 4.17
N GLN A 144 -18.43 -7.34 5.32
CA GLN A 144 -18.22 -6.10 6.06
C GLN A 144 -17.32 -5.12 5.27
N PHE A 145 -16.35 -5.64 4.53
CA PHE A 145 -15.54 -4.81 3.64
C PHE A 145 -16.38 -4.15 2.53
N MET A 146 -17.32 -4.86 1.92
CA MET A 146 -18.23 -4.27 0.92
C MET A 146 -19.10 -3.17 1.55
N GLU A 147 -19.50 -3.32 2.80
CA GLU A 147 -20.20 -2.29 3.55
C GLU A 147 -19.33 -1.06 3.83
N VAL A 148 -18.04 -1.26 4.16
CA VAL A 148 -17.06 -0.15 4.24
C VAL A 148 -16.96 0.61 2.92
N LEU A 149 -16.83 -0.10 1.78
CA LEU A 149 -16.77 0.53 0.46
C LEU A 149 -18.06 1.30 0.14
N TYR A 150 -19.21 0.72 0.44
CA TYR A 150 -20.51 1.38 0.28
C TYR A 150 -20.58 2.69 1.07
N LEU A 151 -20.26 2.66 2.37
CA LEU A 151 -20.23 3.87 3.21
C LEU A 151 -19.26 4.92 2.68
N LEU A 152 -18.05 4.52 2.29
CA LEU A 152 -17.07 5.46 1.75
C LEU A 152 -17.60 6.18 0.51
N VAL A 153 -18.22 5.46 -0.42
CA VAL A 153 -18.71 6.04 -1.68
C VAL A 153 -19.96 6.88 -1.49
N THR A 154 -20.89 6.47 -0.60
CA THR A 154 -22.16 7.16 -0.43
C THR A 154 -22.13 8.30 0.57
N GLU A 155 -21.32 8.17 1.64
CA GLU A 155 -21.38 9.08 2.78
C GLU A 155 -20.09 9.92 2.97
N PHE A 156 -18.94 9.44 2.52
CA PHE A 156 -17.64 10.09 2.78
C PHE A 156 -17.02 10.73 1.55
N GLN A 157 -17.60 10.54 0.37
CA GLN A 157 -17.07 11.12 -0.86
C GLN A 157 -17.15 12.65 -0.84
N THR A 158 -16.05 13.30 -1.22
CA THR A 158 -15.98 14.77 -1.31
C THR A 158 -15.39 15.22 -2.64
N GLU A 159 -15.81 16.39 -3.12
CA GLU A 159 -15.19 17.05 -4.26
C GLU A 159 -13.89 17.74 -3.86
N ASN A 160 -12.85 17.55 -4.66
CA ASN A 160 -11.54 18.16 -4.43
C ASN A 160 -11.50 19.60 -4.99
N SER A 161 -11.37 20.62 -4.14
CA SER A 161 -11.43 22.04 -4.51
C SER A 161 -10.07 22.79 -4.58
N ASP A 162 -8.94 22.18 -4.20
CA ASP A 162 -7.65 22.87 -4.13
C ASP A 162 -6.79 22.71 -5.39
N LYS A 163 -6.59 23.82 -6.13
CA LYS A 163 -5.84 23.88 -7.41
C LYS A 163 -4.34 23.58 -7.28
N GLY A 164 -3.72 23.83 -6.14
CA GLY A 164 -2.29 23.58 -5.91
C GLY A 164 -2.00 22.08 -5.73
N GLN A 165 -2.84 21.41 -4.99
CA GLN A 165 -2.81 19.96 -4.77
C GLN A 165 -3.17 19.20 -6.04
N LEU A 166 -4.00 19.76 -6.93
CA LEU A 166 -4.41 19.17 -8.20
C LEU A 166 -3.24 18.83 -9.13
N LYS A 167 -2.20 19.66 -9.22
CA LYS A 167 -1.03 19.41 -10.07
C LYS A 167 -0.17 18.25 -9.54
N GLN A 168 0.06 18.23 -8.23
CA GLN A 168 0.80 17.15 -7.57
C GLN A 168 0.02 15.85 -7.69
N LYS A 169 -1.28 15.86 -7.39
CA LYS A 169 -2.18 14.72 -7.54
C LYS A 169 -2.16 14.16 -8.96
N LYS A 170 -2.29 15.00 -10.00
CA LYS A 170 -2.19 14.55 -11.41
C LYS A 170 -0.89 13.81 -11.73
N ASN A 171 0.24 14.25 -11.19
CA ASN A 171 1.52 13.58 -11.43
C ASN A 171 1.64 12.27 -10.66
N LEU A 172 1.12 12.21 -9.44
CA LEU A 172 1.02 10.98 -8.65
C LEU A 172 0.06 9.98 -9.30
N ASP A 173 -1.06 10.45 -9.85
CA ASP A 173 -2.01 9.62 -10.62
C ASP A 173 -1.37 9.02 -11.89
N ARG A 174 -0.56 9.82 -12.60
CA ARG A 174 0.20 9.31 -13.75
C ARG A 174 1.20 8.22 -13.33
N LEU A 175 1.94 8.46 -12.25
CA LEU A 175 2.87 7.46 -11.74
C LEU A 175 2.11 6.23 -11.23
N SER A 176 0.96 6.40 -10.60
CA SER A 176 0.07 5.31 -10.17
C SER A 176 -0.33 4.40 -11.33
N LYS A 177 -0.80 4.96 -12.43
CA LYS A 177 -1.14 4.19 -13.64
C LYS A 177 0.06 3.41 -14.17
N VAL A 178 1.24 4.05 -14.21
CA VAL A 178 2.49 3.39 -14.62
C VAL A 178 2.86 2.25 -13.68
N THR A 179 2.78 2.47 -12.37
CA THR A 179 3.15 1.43 -11.38
C THR A 179 2.14 0.29 -11.32
N ALA A 180 0.84 0.55 -11.58
CA ALA A 180 -0.18 -0.49 -11.74
C ALA A 180 0.13 -1.38 -12.95
N TYR A 181 0.37 -0.78 -14.11
CA TYR A 181 0.78 -1.50 -15.31
C TYR A 181 2.06 -2.33 -15.09
N MET A 182 3.04 -1.77 -14.37
CA MET A 182 4.25 -2.52 -14.02
C MET A 182 3.97 -3.70 -13.10
N LYS A 183 3.01 -3.60 -12.18
CA LYS A 183 2.59 -4.73 -11.31
C LYS A 183 1.92 -5.86 -12.09
N GLU A 184 1.17 -5.55 -13.13
CA GLU A 184 0.50 -6.55 -13.97
C GLU A 184 1.45 -7.21 -14.95
N ASN A 185 2.58 -6.56 -15.26
CA ASN A 185 3.48 -6.98 -16.33
C ASN A 185 4.94 -7.18 -15.87
N TYR A 186 5.21 -7.23 -14.56
CA TYR A 186 6.57 -7.23 -14.00
C TYR A 186 7.42 -8.43 -14.42
N ASN A 187 6.79 -9.56 -14.74
CA ASN A 187 7.42 -10.83 -15.03
C ASN A 187 7.94 -10.96 -16.48
N ARG A 188 7.57 -10.04 -17.38
CA ARG A 188 8.06 -10.00 -18.75
C ARG A 188 9.19 -8.98 -18.93
N ASP A 189 9.82 -8.95 -20.10
CA ASP A 189 10.75 -7.87 -20.43
C ASP A 189 9.98 -6.54 -20.46
N LEU A 190 10.35 -5.65 -19.56
CA LEU A 190 9.67 -4.38 -19.33
C LEU A 190 10.71 -3.25 -19.30
N SER A 191 11.12 -2.83 -20.50
CA SER A 191 12.06 -1.74 -20.63
C SER A 191 11.43 -0.39 -20.30
N GLN A 192 12.23 0.54 -19.77
CA GLN A 192 11.78 1.91 -19.49
C GLN A 192 11.26 2.62 -20.74
N LYS A 193 11.82 2.35 -21.92
CA LYS A 193 11.40 2.91 -23.19
C LYS A 193 10.02 2.40 -23.60
N GLU A 194 9.79 1.10 -23.45
CA GLU A 194 8.50 0.48 -23.73
C GLU A 194 7.39 1.04 -22.85
N VAL A 195 7.60 1.10 -21.54
CA VAL A 195 6.63 1.67 -20.60
C VAL A 195 6.39 3.15 -20.86
N ALA A 196 7.43 3.93 -21.14
CA ALA A 196 7.25 5.33 -21.49
C ALA A 196 6.39 5.49 -22.75
N ASN A 197 6.67 4.71 -23.80
CA ASN A 197 5.89 4.74 -25.05
C ASN A 197 4.43 4.34 -24.83
N HIS A 198 4.17 3.32 -23.99
CA HIS A 198 2.80 2.86 -23.68
C HIS A 198 1.93 3.97 -23.07
N PHE A 199 2.53 4.84 -22.26
CA PHE A 199 1.81 5.97 -21.62
C PHE A 199 1.96 7.30 -22.37
N GLY A 200 2.56 7.33 -23.54
CA GLY A 200 2.80 8.56 -24.31
C GLY A 200 3.84 9.49 -23.65
N PHE A 201 4.78 8.92 -22.87
CA PHE A 201 5.83 9.68 -22.21
C PHE A 201 7.17 9.51 -22.91
N THR A 202 8.08 10.46 -22.69
CA THR A 202 9.49 10.24 -23.03
C THR A 202 10.17 9.44 -21.89
N PRO A 203 11.19 8.62 -22.18
CA PRO A 203 11.98 7.92 -21.15
C PRO A 203 12.55 8.88 -20.10
N ALA A 204 12.99 10.06 -20.51
CA ALA A 204 13.51 11.08 -19.61
C ALA A 204 12.45 11.63 -18.66
N TYR A 205 11.20 11.85 -19.14
CA TYR A 205 10.08 12.26 -18.30
C TYR A 205 9.73 11.17 -17.28
N LEU A 206 9.61 9.92 -17.73
CA LEU A 206 9.34 8.78 -16.85
C LEU A 206 10.43 8.62 -15.77
N SER A 207 11.70 8.76 -16.14
CA SER A 207 12.82 8.72 -15.18
C SER A 207 12.73 9.81 -14.12
N ARG A 208 12.42 11.05 -14.52
CA ARG A 208 12.24 12.17 -13.57
C ARG A 208 11.04 11.93 -12.65
N MET A 209 9.93 11.44 -13.19
CA MET A 209 8.71 11.14 -12.43
C MET A 209 8.98 10.07 -11.35
N PHE A 210 9.69 8.99 -11.68
CA PHE A 210 10.09 7.98 -10.70
C PHE A 210 11.02 8.57 -9.62
N LYS A 211 12.05 9.33 -10.01
CA LYS A 211 12.96 9.96 -9.04
C LYS A 211 12.23 10.96 -8.13
N GLN A 212 11.32 11.74 -8.68
CA GLN A 212 10.63 12.81 -7.95
C GLN A 212 9.54 12.26 -7.02
N TYR A 213 8.75 11.28 -7.47
CA TYR A 213 7.55 10.84 -6.75
C TYR A 213 7.68 9.45 -6.12
N ALA A 214 8.46 8.53 -6.72
CA ALA A 214 8.74 7.24 -6.11
C ALA A 214 10.05 7.20 -5.31
N GLN A 215 10.88 8.25 -5.39
CA GLN A 215 12.20 8.38 -4.74
C GLN A 215 13.19 7.26 -5.10
N VAL A 216 12.87 6.49 -6.13
CA VAL A 216 13.74 5.42 -6.68
C VAL A 216 13.79 5.53 -8.19
N GLY A 217 14.81 4.94 -8.82
CA GLY A 217 14.85 4.83 -10.26
C GLY A 217 13.90 3.74 -10.78
N TYR A 218 13.43 3.88 -12.03
CA TYR A 218 12.55 2.91 -12.71
C TYR A 218 13.06 1.46 -12.58
N ARG A 219 14.34 1.22 -12.87
CA ARG A 219 14.94 -0.13 -12.77
C ARG A 219 14.95 -0.68 -11.35
N THR A 220 15.23 0.17 -10.36
CA THR A 220 15.20 -0.23 -8.95
C THR A 220 13.78 -0.61 -8.53
N TYR A 221 12.78 0.19 -8.91
CA TYR A 221 11.38 -0.10 -8.64
C TYR A 221 10.96 -1.46 -9.24
N LEU A 222 11.27 -1.71 -10.52
CA LEU A 222 10.96 -2.98 -11.19
C LEU A 222 11.64 -4.17 -10.49
N MET A 223 12.91 -4.01 -10.13
CA MET A 223 13.65 -5.06 -9.40
C MET A 223 13.05 -5.34 -8.03
N ASP A 224 12.70 -4.30 -7.26
CA ASP A 224 12.04 -4.45 -5.96
C ASP A 224 10.69 -5.14 -6.08
N LEU A 225 9.93 -4.84 -7.13
CA LEU A 225 8.65 -5.48 -7.43
C LEU A 225 8.84 -6.98 -7.71
N ARG A 226 9.77 -7.33 -8.59
CA ARG A 226 10.11 -8.72 -8.92
C ARG A 226 10.56 -9.53 -7.70
N VAL A 227 11.48 -8.96 -6.89
CA VAL A 227 11.95 -9.59 -5.64
C VAL A 227 10.81 -9.85 -4.69
N LYS A 228 9.84 -8.92 -4.59
CA LYS A 228 8.69 -9.03 -3.70
C LYS A 228 7.75 -10.18 -4.08
N TYR A 229 7.44 -10.32 -5.36
CA TYR A 229 6.61 -11.44 -5.84
C TYR A 229 7.35 -12.77 -5.77
N ALA A 230 8.65 -12.79 -6.14
CA ALA A 230 9.48 -13.97 -5.99
C ALA A 230 9.61 -14.44 -4.53
N LEU A 231 9.67 -13.52 -3.55
CA LEU A 231 9.65 -13.89 -2.13
C LEU A 231 8.36 -14.61 -1.76
N ARG A 232 7.20 -14.13 -2.23
CA ARG A 232 5.91 -14.77 -1.94
C ARG A 232 5.89 -16.22 -2.45
N GLU A 233 6.35 -16.47 -3.67
CA GLU A 233 6.47 -17.83 -4.20
C GLU A 233 7.51 -18.65 -3.46
N LEU A 234 8.66 -18.04 -3.10
CA LEU A 234 9.74 -18.69 -2.34
C LEU A 234 9.24 -19.23 -0.99
N MET A 235 8.30 -18.51 -0.36
CA MET A 235 7.77 -18.89 0.96
C MET A 235 6.59 -19.88 0.88
N ASN A 236 5.82 -19.84 -0.20
CA ASN A 236 4.59 -20.61 -0.34
C ASN A 236 4.73 -21.83 -1.29
N SER A 237 5.94 -22.17 -1.70
CA SER A 237 6.18 -23.33 -2.57
C SER A 237 7.57 -23.93 -2.40
N ASP A 238 7.69 -25.23 -2.72
CA ASP A 238 8.97 -25.97 -2.78
C ASP A 238 9.64 -25.88 -4.16
N ARG A 239 9.14 -25.03 -5.05
CA ARG A 239 9.67 -24.85 -6.41
C ARG A 239 11.16 -24.49 -6.39
N GLN A 240 11.84 -24.84 -7.46
CA GLN A 240 13.27 -24.49 -7.61
C GLN A 240 13.45 -22.96 -7.67
N ILE A 241 14.47 -22.47 -6.99
CA ILE A 241 14.80 -21.02 -6.94
C ILE A 241 15.04 -20.45 -8.34
N SER A 242 15.58 -21.28 -9.25
CA SER A 242 15.79 -20.91 -10.66
C SER A 242 14.48 -20.68 -11.41
N GLU A 243 13.48 -21.53 -11.21
CA GLU A 243 12.14 -21.40 -11.80
C GLU A 243 11.45 -20.14 -11.27
N ILE A 244 11.42 -19.97 -9.93
CA ILE A 244 10.88 -18.77 -9.30
C ILE A 244 11.52 -17.49 -9.85
N ALA A 245 12.85 -17.49 -10.05
CA ALA A 245 13.55 -16.36 -10.63
C ALA A 245 13.04 -16.03 -12.05
N MET A 246 12.95 -17.02 -12.91
CA MET A 246 12.52 -16.84 -14.31
C MET A 246 11.06 -16.40 -14.41
N ASP A 247 10.15 -17.02 -13.66
CA ASP A 247 8.73 -16.68 -13.66
C ASP A 247 8.46 -15.27 -13.14
N ASN A 248 9.35 -14.77 -12.28
CA ASN A 248 9.30 -13.39 -11.79
C ASN A 248 10.15 -12.40 -12.62
N GLY A 249 10.54 -12.78 -13.85
CA GLY A 249 11.15 -11.88 -14.84
C GLY A 249 12.64 -11.58 -14.62
N PHE A 250 13.34 -12.38 -13.82
CA PHE A 250 14.82 -12.30 -13.75
C PHE A 250 15.43 -13.06 -14.93
N ALA A 251 16.56 -12.52 -15.43
CA ALA A 251 17.29 -13.16 -16.52
C ALA A 251 17.85 -14.54 -16.12
N ASP A 252 18.23 -14.69 -14.85
CA ASP A 252 18.73 -15.94 -14.27
C ASP A 252 18.63 -15.92 -12.73
N SER A 253 18.93 -17.07 -12.12
CA SER A 253 18.94 -17.22 -10.65
C SER A 253 20.01 -16.38 -9.94
N ARG A 254 21.11 -16.01 -10.62
CA ARG A 254 22.18 -15.17 -10.05
C ARG A 254 21.70 -13.72 -9.93
N ALA A 255 21.00 -13.22 -10.96
CA ALA A 255 20.40 -11.88 -10.93
C ALA A 255 19.37 -11.77 -9.80
N PHE A 256 18.52 -12.80 -9.63
CA PHE A 256 17.58 -12.88 -8.50
C PHE A 256 18.30 -12.91 -7.15
N ALA A 257 19.27 -13.81 -6.96
CA ALA A 257 20.02 -13.93 -5.71
C ALA A 257 20.72 -12.62 -5.32
N LYS A 258 21.31 -11.91 -6.29
CA LYS A 258 21.93 -10.60 -6.06
C LYS A 258 20.93 -9.54 -5.62
N ALA A 259 19.78 -9.44 -6.30
CA ALA A 259 18.72 -8.49 -5.95
C ALA A 259 18.10 -8.81 -4.59
N PHE A 260 17.84 -10.07 -4.31
CA PHE A 260 17.28 -10.56 -3.04
C PHE A 260 18.24 -10.28 -1.87
N LYS A 261 19.52 -10.63 -2.01
CA LYS A 261 20.54 -10.36 -0.97
C LYS A 261 20.69 -8.87 -0.68
N LYS A 262 20.62 -8.02 -1.72
CA LYS A 262 20.63 -6.56 -1.53
C LYS A 262 19.47 -6.07 -0.65
N ARG A 263 18.29 -6.72 -0.72
CA ARG A 263 17.09 -6.29 -0.02
C ARG A 263 16.93 -6.93 1.35
N TYR A 264 17.26 -8.23 1.48
CA TYR A 264 17.00 -9.04 2.68
C TYR A 264 18.26 -9.45 3.45
N GLY A 265 19.46 -9.07 2.96
CA GLY A 265 20.75 -9.33 3.61
C GLY A 265 21.27 -10.76 3.47
N CYS A 266 20.49 -11.71 2.95
CA CYS A 266 20.87 -13.11 2.79
C CYS A 266 20.43 -13.66 1.43
N LEU A 267 20.89 -14.84 1.06
CA LEU A 267 20.48 -15.52 -0.18
C LEU A 267 19.06 -16.08 -0.08
N PRO A 268 18.32 -16.24 -1.20
CA PRO A 268 17.00 -16.87 -1.20
C PRO A 268 16.97 -18.25 -0.56
N SER A 269 17.98 -19.08 -0.81
CA SER A 269 18.11 -20.42 -0.22
C SER A 269 18.32 -20.41 1.30
N GLU A 270 19.07 -19.42 1.80
CA GLU A 270 19.27 -19.23 3.24
C GLU A 270 17.99 -18.71 3.91
N TYR A 271 17.27 -17.83 3.21
CA TYR A 271 16.00 -17.27 3.70
C TYR A 271 14.94 -18.36 3.83
N ARG A 272 14.76 -19.22 2.81
CA ARG A 272 13.85 -20.37 2.83
C ARG A 272 14.16 -21.35 3.97
N LYS A 273 15.43 -21.60 4.27
CA LYS A 273 15.84 -22.49 5.37
C LYS A 273 15.58 -21.90 6.76
N LYS A 274 15.65 -20.59 6.91
CA LYS A 274 15.47 -19.90 8.22
C LYS A 274 14.03 -19.81 8.66
N GLN A 275 13.08 -19.88 7.74
CA GLN A 275 11.66 -19.97 8.04
C GLN A 275 11.21 -21.38 7.64
N PRO A 276 11.11 -22.35 8.59
CA PRO A 276 10.49 -23.62 8.29
C PRO A 276 9.07 -23.31 7.79
N ALA A 277 8.70 -23.97 6.70
CA ALA A 277 7.37 -23.88 6.11
C ALA A 277 6.33 -23.84 7.23
N LEU A 278 5.36 -22.93 7.12
CA LEU A 278 4.09 -23.08 7.81
C LEU A 278 3.43 -24.33 7.23
N GLN A 279 3.99 -25.53 7.62
CA GLN A 279 3.35 -26.79 7.40
C GLN A 279 2.17 -26.87 8.35
N GLU A 280 1.01 -26.90 7.75
CA GLU A 280 -0.23 -27.53 8.19
C GLU A 280 -0.46 -27.64 9.71
N LYS A 281 -1.38 -26.80 10.20
CA LYS A 281 -2.40 -27.28 11.14
C LYS A 281 -3.74 -26.62 10.80
#